data_8ba4baa459e5e3a7c1157e9709138741
#
_entry.id   8ba4baa459e5e3a7c1157e9709138741
#
_cell.length_a   1.000
_cell.length_b   1.000
_cell.length_c   1.000
_cell.angle_alpha   90.00
_cell.angle_beta   90.00
_cell.angle_gamma   90.00
#
_symmetry.space_group_name_H-M   'P 1'
#
loop_
_entity.id
_entity.type
_entity.pdbx_description
1 polymer ?
#
loop_
_entity_poly.entity_id
_entity_poly.type
_entity_poly.pdbx_seq_one_letter_code
_entity_poly.pdbx_strand_id
1 'polypeptide(L)'
;MNSDGVTRRTLLAGAATIAAAPGARVTSDPLAWTLTEASQALTKGTVSSEELTKLCLARIHKLDSSLNAFITLTEESALQQARECDRQRKAGGVSSQLYGVPIALKDNIDTAGIKTTAAAGVFKDRVPTEDAEVTRRLKAAGSVFLGKLNLDEMAFEGTGTTGCFGPAHNPWNLERITGGSSAGSAAAVSAGLCFGSVGSDDGGSVRIPGAFCGVIGFKTSYGRVSTRGVVPSAYSMDTIGPIVRTVEDAAAILQVIAGYDPNDAITLAEPVPDYSKALNAPIANLRIGIPRDYFFEGLHPDVASAVEEAIRHLKGQVREVREVTLPRLHVAENGTYDVELYHY
;
A
#
# COMPACT_ATOMS: atom_id res chain seq x y z
N MET A 1 29.95 -25.92 4.96
CA MET A 1 28.47 -25.80 4.98
C MET A 1 28.18 -24.51 4.31
N ASN A 2 27.75 -24.54 3.05
CA ASN A 2 27.54 -23.34 2.23
C ASN A 2 26.17 -22.74 2.59
N SER A 3 26.18 -21.60 3.24
CA SER A 3 25.02 -20.74 3.34
C SER A 3 24.95 -19.90 2.07
N ASP A 4 24.17 -20.32 1.09
CA ASP A 4 23.80 -19.47 -0.05
C ASP A 4 22.86 -18.37 0.44
N GLY A 5 23.45 -17.42 1.17
CA GLY A 5 22.75 -16.25 1.67
C GLY A 5 22.38 -15.34 0.50
N VAL A 6 21.11 -14.97 0.43
CA VAL A 6 20.64 -13.85 -0.39
C VAL A 6 21.49 -12.64 -0.03
N THR A 7 22.38 -12.21 -0.91
CA THR A 7 23.31 -11.12 -0.62
C THR A 7 22.60 -9.76 -0.73
N ARG A 8 23.06 -8.76 0.05
CA ARG A 8 22.66 -7.35 -0.08
C ARG A 8 22.53 -6.90 -1.54
N ARG A 9 23.42 -7.34 -2.41
CA ARG A 9 23.42 -7.05 -3.85
C ARG A 9 22.20 -7.62 -4.57
N THR A 10 21.71 -8.78 -4.19
CA THR A 10 20.56 -9.44 -4.85
C THR A 10 19.23 -8.79 -4.46
N LEU A 11 19.08 -8.34 -3.21
CA LEU A 11 17.93 -7.54 -2.75
C LEU A 11 17.98 -6.12 -3.30
N LEU A 12 19.16 -5.47 -3.28
CA LEU A 12 19.35 -4.12 -3.76
C LEU A 12 19.31 -3.99 -5.29
N ALA A 13 19.62 -5.03 -6.05
CA ALA A 13 19.47 -5.00 -7.52
C ALA A 13 18.00 -4.85 -7.97
N GLY A 14 17.04 -5.30 -7.15
CA GLY A 14 15.61 -5.03 -7.38
C GLY A 14 15.14 -3.67 -6.84
N ALA A 15 15.82 -3.12 -5.84
CA ALA A 15 15.41 -1.91 -5.12
C ALA A 15 16.11 -0.62 -5.62
N ALA A 16 17.31 -0.74 -6.20
CA ALA A 16 18.09 0.41 -6.66
C ALA A 16 17.48 1.16 -7.85
N THR A 17 16.37 0.68 -8.42
CA THR A 17 15.69 1.31 -9.56
C THR A 17 14.52 2.23 -9.15
N ILE A 18 14.21 2.35 -7.85
CA ILE A 18 13.01 3.08 -7.37
C ILE A 18 13.23 4.60 -7.24
N ALA A 19 14.47 5.08 -7.27
CA ALA A 19 14.81 6.50 -7.12
C ALA A 19 15.06 7.22 -8.46
N ALA A 20 14.35 6.86 -9.53
CA ALA A 20 14.53 7.50 -10.84
C ALA A 20 13.48 8.59 -11.06
N ALA A 21 13.96 9.79 -11.33
CA ALA A 21 13.20 10.95 -11.79
C ALA A 21 12.37 10.66 -13.07
N PRO A 22 11.33 11.47 -13.37
CA PRO A 22 10.50 11.31 -14.58
C PRO A 22 11.38 11.26 -15.84
N GLY A 23 11.36 10.14 -16.55
CA GLY A 23 12.22 9.84 -17.69
C GLY A 23 12.99 8.52 -17.55
N ALA A 24 12.71 7.73 -16.52
CA ALA A 24 13.41 6.49 -16.20
C ALA A 24 13.21 5.41 -17.26
N ARG A 25 14.31 4.74 -17.58
CA ARG A 25 14.42 3.59 -18.47
C ARG A 25 13.41 2.52 -18.11
N VAL A 26 12.63 2.06 -19.09
CA VAL A 26 11.89 0.80 -18.98
C VAL A 26 12.91 -0.29 -18.65
N THR A 27 12.87 -0.80 -17.42
CA THR A 27 13.77 -1.86 -17.00
C THR A 27 13.37 -3.14 -17.72
N SER A 28 14.35 -3.99 -18.05
CA SER A 28 14.09 -5.29 -18.67
C SER A 28 13.40 -6.28 -17.72
N ASP A 29 13.36 -5.97 -16.41
CA ASP A 29 12.67 -6.78 -15.39
C ASP A 29 11.24 -6.25 -15.19
N PRO A 30 10.19 -7.00 -15.62
CA PRO A 30 8.79 -6.59 -15.44
C PRO A 30 8.40 -6.34 -13.99
N LEU A 31 9.05 -7.00 -13.02
CA LEU A 31 8.74 -6.82 -11.60
C LEU A 31 9.32 -5.51 -11.00
N ALA A 32 10.15 -4.79 -11.76
CA ALA A 32 10.57 -3.43 -11.42
C ALA A 32 9.61 -2.34 -11.94
N TRP A 33 8.63 -2.71 -12.78
CA TRP A 33 7.64 -1.76 -13.29
C TRP A 33 6.72 -1.26 -12.18
N THR A 34 6.20 -0.05 -12.35
CA THR A 34 5.06 0.45 -11.57
C THR A 34 3.79 -0.29 -11.95
N LEU A 35 2.73 -0.16 -11.17
CA LEU A 35 1.42 -0.72 -11.50
C LEU A 35 0.92 -0.14 -12.84
N THR A 36 1.12 1.16 -13.04
CA THR A 36 0.72 1.86 -14.26
C THR A 36 1.49 1.34 -15.48
N GLU A 37 2.79 1.10 -15.37
CA GLU A 37 3.60 0.52 -16.46
C GLU A 37 3.18 -0.92 -16.76
N ALA A 38 2.91 -1.74 -15.74
CA ALA A 38 2.38 -3.09 -15.91
C ALA A 38 1.02 -3.07 -16.61
N SER A 39 0.12 -2.19 -16.21
CA SER A 39 -1.18 -1.98 -16.85
C SER A 39 -1.05 -1.59 -18.33
N GLN A 40 -0.12 -0.69 -18.64
CA GLN A 40 0.15 -0.29 -20.03
C GLN A 40 0.72 -1.45 -20.87
N ALA A 41 1.63 -2.25 -20.28
CA ALA A 41 2.20 -3.43 -20.94
C ALA A 41 1.12 -4.49 -21.26
N LEU A 42 0.22 -4.75 -20.30
CA LEU A 42 -0.95 -5.60 -20.47
C LEU A 42 -1.87 -5.08 -21.58
N THR A 43 -2.13 -3.78 -21.61
CA THR A 43 -2.99 -3.13 -22.62
C THR A 43 -2.38 -3.21 -24.02
N LYS A 44 -1.06 -3.06 -24.14
CA LYS A 44 -0.33 -3.20 -25.39
C LYS A 44 -0.14 -4.66 -25.83
N GLY A 45 -0.46 -5.63 -24.96
CA GLY A 45 -0.24 -7.06 -25.22
C GLY A 45 1.24 -7.48 -25.25
N THR A 46 2.13 -6.68 -24.67
CA THR A 46 3.58 -7.00 -24.59
C THR A 46 3.90 -7.99 -23.47
N VAL A 47 2.96 -8.19 -22.57
CA VAL A 47 2.96 -9.19 -21.50
C VAL A 47 1.54 -9.61 -21.21
N SER A 48 1.33 -10.85 -20.75
CA SER A 48 0.05 -11.34 -20.28
C SER A 48 -0.09 -11.23 -18.77
N SER A 49 -1.31 -11.22 -18.27
CA SER A 49 -1.61 -11.25 -16.84
C SER A 49 -1.07 -12.53 -16.20
N GLU A 50 -1.18 -13.68 -16.90
CA GLU A 50 -0.62 -14.94 -16.43
C GLU A 50 0.91 -14.87 -16.30
N GLU A 51 1.61 -14.26 -17.25
CA GLU A 51 3.09 -14.07 -17.15
C GLU A 51 3.47 -13.21 -15.97
N LEU A 52 2.82 -12.03 -15.77
CA LEU A 52 3.10 -11.18 -14.61
C LEU A 52 2.82 -11.90 -13.29
N THR A 53 1.71 -12.65 -13.22
CA THR A 53 1.33 -13.41 -12.03
C THR A 53 2.39 -14.49 -11.73
N LYS A 54 2.85 -15.25 -12.73
CA LYS A 54 3.92 -16.24 -12.57
C LYS A 54 5.23 -15.60 -12.10
N LEU A 55 5.59 -14.44 -12.62
CA LEU A 55 6.79 -13.72 -12.19
C LEU A 55 6.68 -13.29 -10.72
N CYS A 56 5.52 -12.74 -10.30
CA CYS A 56 5.29 -12.41 -8.90
C CYS A 56 5.40 -13.64 -8.00
N LEU A 57 4.72 -14.73 -8.33
CA LEU A 57 4.75 -15.98 -7.57
C LEU A 57 6.16 -16.56 -7.45
N ALA A 58 6.92 -16.59 -8.54
CA ALA A 58 8.31 -17.04 -8.53
C ALA A 58 9.19 -16.17 -7.61
N ARG A 59 8.98 -14.84 -7.59
CA ARG A 59 9.69 -13.94 -6.69
C ARG A 59 9.25 -14.12 -5.24
N ILE A 60 7.97 -14.34 -4.97
CA ILE A 60 7.44 -14.65 -3.63
C ILE A 60 8.12 -15.91 -3.11
N HIS A 61 8.09 -17.02 -3.85
CA HIS A 61 8.76 -18.27 -3.44
C HIS A 61 10.25 -18.11 -3.15
N LYS A 62 10.92 -17.20 -3.86
CA LYS A 62 12.33 -16.93 -3.66
C LYS A 62 12.64 -16.10 -2.43
N LEU A 63 11.81 -15.13 -2.09
CA LEU A 63 12.16 -14.07 -1.12
C LEU A 63 11.31 -14.11 0.15
N ASP A 64 10.08 -14.62 0.10
CA ASP A 64 9.13 -14.43 1.19
C ASP A 64 9.48 -15.23 2.44
N SER A 65 10.21 -16.32 2.32
CA SER A 65 10.77 -17.03 3.47
C SER A 65 11.69 -16.18 4.36
N SER A 66 12.27 -15.11 3.78
CA SER A 66 13.11 -14.15 4.50
C SER A 66 12.36 -12.86 4.87
N LEU A 67 11.28 -12.54 4.17
CA LEU A 67 10.53 -11.30 4.35
C LEU A 67 9.31 -11.49 5.25
N ASN A 68 8.71 -12.69 5.24
CA ASN A 68 7.47 -13.01 5.93
C ASN A 68 6.35 -11.98 5.64
N ALA A 69 6.26 -11.57 4.38
CA ALA A 69 5.31 -10.57 3.93
C ALA A 69 3.90 -11.16 3.69
N PHE A 70 3.79 -12.45 3.35
CA PHE A 70 2.52 -13.14 3.13
C PHE A 70 2.15 -14.06 4.30
N ILE A 71 0.88 -14.00 4.74
CA ILE A 71 0.28 -14.99 5.65
C ILE A 71 -0.37 -16.12 4.84
N THR A 72 -1.06 -15.76 3.76
CA THR A 72 -1.75 -16.72 2.89
C THR A 72 -1.44 -16.39 1.43
N LEU A 73 -0.94 -17.37 0.69
CA LEU A 73 -0.73 -17.27 -0.75
C LEU A 73 -1.88 -18.01 -1.47
N THR A 74 -2.44 -17.38 -2.52
CA THR A 74 -3.58 -17.92 -3.28
C THR A 74 -3.18 -18.23 -4.72
N GLU A 75 -2.10 -18.97 -4.90
CA GLU A 75 -1.40 -19.19 -6.17
C GLU A 75 -2.30 -19.72 -7.27
N GLU A 76 -3.01 -20.84 -7.03
CA GLU A 76 -3.88 -21.46 -8.03
C GLU A 76 -5.01 -20.49 -8.46
N SER A 77 -5.66 -19.85 -7.49
CA SER A 77 -6.71 -18.86 -7.73
C SER A 77 -6.18 -17.65 -8.49
N ALA A 78 -5.00 -17.15 -8.15
CA ALA A 78 -4.37 -16.02 -8.84
C ALA A 78 -4.08 -16.35 -10.31
N LEU A 79 -3.54 -17.52 -10.60
CA LEU A 79 -3.30 -17.98 -11.96
C LEU A 79 -4.59 -18.17 -12.75
N GLN A 80 -5.65 -18.68 -12.13
CA GLN A 80 -6.96 -18.80 -12.77
C GLN A 80 -7.56 -17.42 -13.10
N GLN A 81 -7.51 -16.46 -12.15
CA GLN A 81 -7.94 -15.08 -12.37
C GLN A 81 -7.16 -14.43 -13.52
N ALA A 82 -5.84 -14.61 -13.55
CA ALA A 82 -4.98 -14.05 -14.57
C ALA A 82 -5.30 -14.58 -15.99
N ARG A 83 -5.50 -15.90 -16.13
CA ARG A 83 -5.92 -16.51 -17.40
C ARG A 83 -7.27 -15.99 -17.86
N GLU A 84 -8.20 -15.82 -16.94
CA GLU A 84 -9.52 -15.25 -17.25
C GLU A 84 -9.39 -13.79 -17.74
N CYS A 85 -8.56 -12.99 -17.08
CA CYS A 85 -8.26 -11.63 -17.52
C CYS A 85 -7.67 -11.60 -18.93
N ASP A 86 -6.72 -12.47 -19.23
CA ASP A 86 -6.12 -12.56 -20.56
C ASP A 86 -7.14 -12.97 -21.62
N ARG A 87 -8.05 -13.91 -21.30
CA ARG A 87 -9.13 -14.33 -22.19
C ARG A 87 -10.10 -13.19 -22.49
N GLN A 88 -10.54 -12.47 -21.45
CA GLN A 88 -11.49 -11.37 -21.61
C GLN A 88 -10.85 -10.16 -22.31
N ARG A 89 -9.58 -9.88 -22.08
CA ARG A 89 -8.85 -8.82 -22.77
C ARG A 89 -8.81 -9.07 -24.28
N LYS A 90 -8.61 -10.32 -24.72
CA LYS A 90 -8.67 -10.70 -26.14
C LYS A 90 -10.05 -10.52 -26.76
N ALA A 91 -11.11 -10.66 -25.96
CA ALA A 91 -12.49 -10.45 -26.39
C ALA A 91 -12.88 -8.96 -26.51
N GLY A 92 -12.08 -8.04 -25.95
CA GLY A 92 -12.34 -6.59 -25.92
C GLY A 92 -13.18 -6.16 -24.72
N GLY A 93 -13.26 -4.84 -24.48
CA GLY A 93 -14.16 -4.30 -23.45
C GLY A 93 -13.55 -4.10 -22.06
N VAL A 94 -12.22 -4.14 -21.93
CA VAL A 94 -11.51 -3.89 -20.68
C VAL A 94 -11.21 -2.41 -20.52
N SER A 95 -11.70 -1.78 -19.45
CA SER A 95 -11.52 -0.33 -19.20
C SER A 95 -10.72 0.02 -17.92
N SER A 96 -10.54 -0.93 -16.99
CA SER A 96 -9.84 -0.63 -15.73
C SER A 96 -8.31 -0.72 -15.88
N GLN A 97 -7.61 0.24 -15.28
CA GLN A 97 -6.14 0.19 -15.16
C GLN A 97 -5.64 -0.96 -14.28
N LEU A 98 -6.49 -1.51 -13.39
CA LEU A 98 -6.14 -2.64 -12.53
C LEU A 98 -6.41 -4.01 -13.17
N TYR A 99 -6.97 -4.04 -14.38
CA TYR A 99 -7.41 -5.27 -15.01
C TYR A 99 -6.23 -6.18 -15.35
N GLY A 100 -6.18 -7.35 -14.73
CA GLY A 100 -5.12 -8.34 -14.90
C GLY A 100 -3.81 -8.01 -14.15
N VAL A 101 -3.81 -6.95 -13.33
CA VAL A 101 -2.61 -6.57 -12.54
C VAL A 101 -2.56 -7.34 -11.23
N PRO A 102 -1.44 -8.04 -10.90
CA PRO A 102 -1.26 -8.76 -9.65
C PRO A 102 -1.08 -7.81 -8.46
N ILE A 103 -1.99 -7.90 -7.48
CA ILE A 103 -1.98 -7.15 -6.22
C ILE A 103 -2.18 -8.08 -5.03
N ALA A 104 -2.03 -7.57 -3.81
CA ALA A 104 -2.33 -8.32 -2.59
C ALA A 104 -3.01 -7.43 -1.55
N LEU A 105 -3.69 -8.05 -0.58
CA LEU A 105 -4.48 -7.35 0.44
C LEU A 105 -3.95 -7.62 1.84
N LYS A 106 -3.94 -6.60 2.70
CA LYS A 106 -3.68 -6.76 4.13
C LYS A 106 -4.65 -7.77 4.73
N ASP A 107 -4.17 -8.61 5.64
CA ASP A 107 -4.95 -9.74 6.14
C ASP A 107 -6.06 -9.38 7.15
N ASN A 108 -6.36 -8.12 7.33
CA ASN A 108 -7.58 -7.66 7.99
C ASN A 108 -8.72 -7.30 7.02
N ILE A 109 -8.50 -7.39 5.70
CA ILE A 109 -9.49 -7.08 4.66
C ILE A 109 -10.13 -8.39 4.21
N ASP A 110 -11.42 -8.57 4.44
CA ASP A 110 -12.15 -9.79 4.13
C ASP A 110 -12.15 -10.12 2.64
N THR A 111 -11.83 -11.38 2.37
CA THR A 111 -11.86 -11.95 1.04
C THR A 111 -12.61 -13.29 1.13
N ALA A 112 -13.78 -13.38 0.54
CA ALA A 112 -14.65 -14.54 0.64
C ALA A 112 -13.93 -15.84 0.25
N GLY A 113 -14.03 -16.85 1.13
CA GLY A 113 -13.40 -18.15 0.93
C GLY A 113 -11.88 -18.20 1.19
N ILE A 114 -11.25 -17.09 1.58
CA ILE A 114 -9.82 -17.01 1.88
C ILE A 114 -9.63 -16.63 3.36
N LYS A 115 -8.74 -17.32 4.07
CA LYS A 115 -8.43 -16.97 5.46
C LYS A 115 -8.13 -15.49 5.59
N THR A 116 -8.76 -14.85 6.58
CA THR A 116 -8.57 -13.45 6.94
C THR A 116 -8.51 -13.38 8.46
N THR A 117 -7.30 -13.29 8.98
CA THR A 117 -6.99 -13.56 10.38
C THR A 117 -6.69 -12.31 11.20
N ALA A 118 -6.48 -11.17 10.55
CA ALA A 118 -5.96 -9.95 11.17
C ALA A 118 -4.67 -10.21 12.00
N ALA A 119 -3.88 -11.21 11.61
CA ALA A 119 -2.70 -11.74 12.30
C ALA A 119 -2.94 -12.09 13.77
N ALA A 120 -4.19 -12.35 14.18
CA ALA A 120 -4.60 -12.66 15.54
C ALA A 120 -4.82 -14.18 15.71
N GLY A 121 -4.25 -14.74 16.75
CA GLY A 121 -4.37 -16.17 17.05
C GLY A 121 -5.82 -16.63 17.20
N VAL A 122 -6.70 -15.78 17.71
CA VAL A 122 -8.15 -16.07 17.88
C VAL A 122 -8.87 -16.19 16.52
N PHE A 123 -8.36 -15.57 15.48
CA PHE A 123 -8.92 -15.60 14.12
C PHE A 123 -8.14 -16.46 13.14
N LYS A 124 -7.14 -17.22 13.59
CA LYS A 124 -6.23 -18.00 12.72
C LYS A 124 -6.93 -18.93 11.71
N ASP A 125 -8.16 -19.36 12.02
CA ASP A 125 -8.96 -20.25 11.17
C ASP A 125 -10.19 -19.55 10.58
N ARG A 126 -10.34 -18.22 10.76
CA ARG A 126 -11.47 -17.48 10.26
C ARG A 126 -11.41 -17.39 8.74
N VAL A 127 -12.49 -17.81 8.08
CA VAL A 127 -12.72 -17.68 6.64
C VAL A 127 -14.01 -16.90 6.44
N PRO A 128 -13.95 -15.65 5.94
CA PRO A 128 -15.15 -14.86 5.69
C PRO A 128 -15.97 -15.46 4.55
N THR A 129 -17.30 -15.33 4.65
CA THR A 129 -18.24 -15.78 3.61
C THR A 129 -18.52 -14.71 2.57
N GLU A 130 -18.18 -13.45 2.88
CA GLU A 130 -18.39 -12.29 2.02
C GLU A 130 -17.09 -11.51 1.83
N ASP A 131 -17.00 -10.81 0.71
CA ASP A 131 -15.92 -9.87 0.47
C ASP A 131 -16.14 -8.56 1.22
N ALA A 132 -15.07 -7.94 1.70
CA ALA A 132 -15.10 -6.53 2.02
C ALA A 132 -15.48 -5.71 0.77
N GLU A 133 -16.12 -4.54 0.96
CA GLU A 133 -16.49 -3.70 -0.19
C GLU A 133 -15.30 -3.34 -1.07
N VAL A 134 -14.15 -3.05 -0.46
CA VAL A 134 -12.92 -2.76 -1.19
C VAL A 134 -12.47 -3.98 -2.02
N THR A 135 -12.57 -5.19 -1.47
CA THR A 135 -12.27 -6.44 -2.19
C THR A 135 -13.20 -6.63 -3.38
N ARG A 136 -14.51 -6.41 -3.17
CA ARG A 136 -15.53 -6.51 -4.22
C ARG A 136 -15.25 -5.54 -5.39
N ARG A 137 -14.89 -4.29 -5.07
CA ARG A 137 -14.56 -3.27 -6.10
C ARG A 137 -13.30 -3.64 -6.88
N LEU A 138 -12.26 -4.11 -6.21
CA LEU A 138 -11.03 -4.55 -6.84
C LEU A 138 -11.24 -5.79 -7.74
N LYS A 139 -12.07 -6.75 -7.30
CA LYS A 139 -12.49 -7.89 -8.14
C LYS A 139 -13.25 -7.42 -9.37
N ALA A 140 -14.19 -6.51 -9.20
CA ALA A 140 -14.96 -5.95 -10.32
C ALA A 140 -14.08 -5.18 -11.33
N ALA A 141 -12.98 -4.59 -10.86
CA ALA A 141 -11.97 -3.95 -11.70
C ALA A 141 -11.02 -4.95 -12.38
N GLY A 142 -11.14 -6.25 -12.09
CA GLY A 142 -10.35 -7.32 -12.70
C GLY A 142 -8.94 -7.45 -12.13
N SER A 143 -8.68 -6.98 -10.90
CA SER A 143 -7.40 -7.20 -10.23
C SER A 143 -7.16 -8.68 -9.95
N VAL A 144 -5.91 -9.13 -10.03
CA VAL A 144 -5.50 -10.50 -9.68
C VAL A 144 -4.97 -10.51 -8.25
N PHE A 145 -5.56 -11.34 -7.38
CA PHE A 145 -5.17 -11.42 -5.98
C PHE A 145 -4.14 -12.51 -5.73
N LEU A 146 -2.93 -12.12 -5.29
CA LEU A 146 -1.84 -13.05 -4.98
C LEU A 146 -2.00 -13.69 -3.60
N GLY A 147 -2.68 -13.01 -2.66
CA GLY A 147 -2.86 -13.49 -1.30
C GLY A 147 -3.09 -12.40 -0.27
N LYS A 148 -2.89 -12.78 0.99
CA LYS A 148 -3.11 -11.97 2.19
C LYS A 148 -1.79 -11.66 2.86
N LEU A 149 -1.59 -10.38 3.18
CA LEU A 149 -0.33 -9.80 3.63
C LEU A 149 -0.28 -9.64 5.15
N ASN A 150 0.89 -9.90 5.71
CA ASN A 150 1.19 -9.85 7.13
C ASN A 150 0.99 -8.44 7.72
N LEU A 151 0.64 -8.40 8.99
CA LEU A 151 0.35 -7.18 9.72
C LEU A 151 0.62 -7.35 11.22
N ASP A 152 0.63 -6.26 11.97
CA ASP A 152 0.55 -6.31 13.43
C ASP A 152 -0.83 -6.84 13.86
N GLU A 153 -0.89 -7.59 14.96
CA GLU A 153 -2.12 -8.19 15.46
C GLU A 153 -3.25 -7.17 15.57
N MET A 154 -4.41 -7.50 14.98
CA MET A 154 -5.60 -6.65 14.94
C MET A 154 -5.37 -5.25 14.35
N ALA A 155 -4.30 -5.06 13.60
CA ALA A 155 -3.87 -3.79 13.03
C ALA A 155 -3.53 -2.70 14.08
N PHE A 156 -3.28 -3.07 15.34
CA PHE A 156 -3.18 -2.13 16.46
C PHE A 156 -1.80 -1.51 16.65
N GLU A 157 -0.70 -2.15 16.21
CA GLU A 157 0.65 -1.65 16.41
C GLU A 157 1.25 -0.99 15.15
N GLY A 158 2.42 -0.36 15.31
CA GLY A 158 3.12 0.36 14.23
C GLY A 158 4.49 -0.23 13.85
N THR A 159 4.81 -1.43 14.30
CA THR A 159 6.16 -2.02 14.18
C THR A 159 6.28 -3.10 13.10
N GLY A 160 5.22 -3.85 12.83
CA GLY A 160 5.22 -5.03 11.96
C GLY A 160 5.73 -6.29 12.63
N THR A 161 5.69 -6.35 13.98
CA THR A 161 6.34 -7.42 14.75
C THR A 161 5.43 -8.21 15.67
N THR A 162 4.18 -7.80 15.86
CA THR A 162 3.30 -8.33 16.94
C THR A 162 2.32 -9.40 16.49
N GLY A 163 2.20 -9.70 15.20
CA GLY A 163 1.27 -10.71 14.69
C GLY A 163 1.66 -12.15 15.04
N CYS A 164 0.68 -13.05 15.20
CA CYS A 164 0.89 -14.46 15.56
C CYS A 164 1.65 -15.28 14.48
N PHE A 165 1.87 -14.71 13.29
CA PHE A 165 2.66 -15.33 12.20
C PHE A 165 4.13 -14.90 12.21
N GLY A 166 4.55 -14.13 13.21
CA GLY A 166 5.90 -13.59 13.32
C GLY A 166 6.09 -12.26 12.56
N PRO A 167 7.25 -11.60 12.76
CA PRO A 167 7.53 -10.30 12.21
C PRO A 167 7.67 -10.33 10.69
N ALA A 168 7.20 -9.27 10.02
CA ALA A 168 7.62 -8.97 8.66
C ALA A 168 8.97 -8.25 8.66
N HIS A 169 9.83 -8.54 7.68
CA HIS A 169 11.18 -7.99 7.59
C HIS A 169 11.31 -6.94 6.50
N ASN A 170 12.07 -5.87 6.79
CA ASN A 170 12.28 -4.79 5.85
C ASN A 170 13.18 -5.25 4.68
N PRO A 171 12.74 -5.14 3.42
CA PRO A 171 13.52 -5.60 2.27
C PRO A 171 14.87 -4.89 2.09
N TRP A 172 15.01 -3.68 2.62
CA TRP A 172 16.27 -2.92 2.56
C TRP A 172 17.30 -3.43 3.55
N ASN A 173 16.84 -3.93 4.70
CA ASN A 173 17.68 -4.53 5.73
C ASN A 173 16.82 -5.44 6.61
N LEU A 174 17.04 -6.75 6.52
CA LEU A 174 16.25 -7.77 7.23
C LEU A 174 16.34 -7.68 8.76
N GLU A 175 17.30 -6.95 9.32
CA GLU A 175 17.43 -6.68 10.75
C GLU A 175 16.61 -5.46 11.20
N ARG A 176 15.93 -4.78 10.28
CA ARG A 176 15.10 -3.61 10.55
C ARG A 176 13.63 -3.96 10.43
N ILE A 177 12.81 -3.24 11.21
CA ILE A 177 11.35 -3.32 11.10
C ILE A 177 10.86 -2.74 9.78
N THR A 178 9.74 -3.23 9.32
CA THR A 178 9.01 -2.68 8.17
C THR A 178 8.23 -1.41 8.54
N GLY A 179 8.00 -1.17 9.84
CA GLY A 179 6.88 -0.38 10.30
C GLY A 179 5.57 -1.14 10.10
N GLY A 180 4.50 -0.64 10.68
CA GLY A 180 3.18 -1.29 10.68
C GLY A 180 2.03 -0.28 10.81
N SER A 181 0.83 -0.81 10.91
CA SER A 181 0.48 -2.24 10.96
C SER A 181 0.42 -2.93 9.59
N SER A 182 0.42 -2.24 8.45
CA SER A 182 0.42 -2.86 7.11
C SER A 182 1.83 -3.31 6.69
N ALA A 183 2.49 -4.06 7.53
CA ALA A 183 3.90 -4.47 7.45
C ALA A 183 4.23 -5.26 6.18
N GLY A 184 3.55 -6.39 5.97
CA GLY A 184 3.72 -7.22 4.79
C GLY A 184 3.32 -6.51 3.50
N SER A 185 2.36 -5.58 3.57
CA SER A 185 1.93 -4.77 2.42
C SER A 185 3.06 -3.92 1.86
N ALA A 186 3.76 -3.20 2.72
CA ALA A 186 4.89 -2.37 2.30
C ALA A 186 6.11 -3.21 1.90
N ALA A 187 6.40 -4.28 2.66
CA ALA A 187 7.49 -5.19 2.32
C ALA A 187 7.29 -5.86 0.95
N ALA A 188 6.08 -6.36 0.67
CA ALA A 188 5.76 -7.01 -0.61
C ALA A 188 5.92 -6.06 -1.80
N VAL A 189 5.39 -4.83 -1.71
CA VAL A 189 5.50 -3.83 -2.79
C VAL A 189 6.95 -3.39 -2.98
N SER A 190 7.68 -3.13 -1.90
CA SER A 190 9.09 -2.72 -1.93
C SER A 190 9.99 -3.79 -2.55
N ALA A 191 9.76 -5.07 -2.22
CA ALA A 191 10.52 -6.20 -2.77
C ALA A 191 10.08 -6.63 -4.17
N GLY A 192 9.03 -6.03 -4.75
CA GLY A 192 8.52 -6.41 -6.06
C GLY A 192 7.77 -7.74 -6.08
N LEU A 193 7.14 -8.12 -4.97
CA LEU A 193 6.33 -9.34 -4.89
C LEU A 193 4.94 -9.14 -5.49
N CYS A 194 4.49 -7.90 -5.57
CA CYS A 194 3.25 -7.47 -6.21
C CYS A 194 3.41 -6.05 -6.76
N PHE A 195 2.49 -5.62 -7.62
CA PHE A 195 2.51 -4.28 -8.20
C PHE A 195 1.88 -3.22 -7.29
N GLY A 196 1.06 -3.63 -6.37
CA GLY A 196 0.43 -2.78 -5.38
C GLY A 196 -0.26 -3.60 -4.32
N SER A 197 -0.56 -2.97 -3.20
CA SER A 197 -1.33 -3.57 -2.12
C SER A 197 -2.32 -2.56 -1.53
N VAL A 198 -3.29 -3.08 -0.79
CA VAL A 198 -4.24 -2.25 -0.04
C VAL A 198 -4.12 -2.60 1.44
N GLY A 199 -3.98 -1.59 2.27
CA GLY A 199 -3.89 -1.69 3.71
C GLY A 199 -4.93 -0.84 4.43
N SER A 200 -4.85 -0.80 5.75
CA SER A 200 -5.67 0.04 6.63
C SER A 200 -4.80 0.98 7.45
N ASP A 201 -5.32 2.16 7.80
CA ASP A 201 -4.60 3.20 8.54
C ASP A 201 -5.59 3.94 9.47
N ASP A 202 -5.29 3.92 10.74
CA ASP A 202 -5.92 4.74 11.77
C ASP A 202 -4.91 5.74 12.36
N GLY A 203 -3.79 5.24 12.88
CA GLY A 203 -2.71 6.03 13.49
C GLY A 203 -1.44 6.16 12.62
N GLY A 204 -1.43 5.68 11.37
CA GLY A 204 -0.24 5.71 10.51
C GLY A 204 0.01 4.42 9.74
N SER A 205 -0.88 3.46 9.83
CA SER A 205 -0.62 2.06 9.47
C SER A 205 -0.49 1.74 7.97
N VAL A 206 -0.66 2.68 7.04
CA VAL A 206 -0.14 2.62 5.66
C VAL A 206 1.07 3.53 5.48
N ARG A 207 1.07 4.70 6.15
CA ARG A 207 2.09 5.75 6.01
C ARG A 207 3.43 5.34 6.63
N ILE A 208 3.40 4.80 7.85
CA ILE A 208 4.61 4.35 8.57
C ILE A 208 5.35 3.26 7.77
N PRO A 209 4.70 2.13 7.41
CA PRO A 209 5.40 1.09 6.65
C PRO A 209 5.75 1.55 5.23
N GLY A 210 4.96 2.42 4.62
CA GLY A 210 5.33 3.07 3.35
C GLY A 210 6.65 3.83 3.45
N ALA A 211 6.81 4.65 4.48
CA ALA A 211 8.03 5.42 4.72
C ALA A 211 9.24 4.52 5.01
N PHE A 212 9.08 3.50 5.85
CA PHE A 212 10.19 2.63 6.27
C PHE A 212 10.64 1.68 5.16
N CYS A 213 9.72 1.27 4.28
CA CYS A 213 10.03 0.39 3.15
C CYS A 213 10.30 1.17 1.83
N GLY A 214 10.28 2.51 1.84
CA GLY A 214 10.60 3.34 0.68
C GLY A 214 9.56 3.24 -0.44
N VAL A 215 8.28 3.14 -0.09
CA VAL A 215 7.13 3.12 -1.01
C VAL A 215 6.09 4.15 -0.61
N ILE A 216 5.11 4.40 -1.48
CA ILE A 216 4.02 5.33 -1.20
C ILE A 216 2.96 4.61 -0.35
N GLY A 217 2.76 5.06 0.88
CA GLY A 217 1.62 4.70 1.72
C GLY A 217 0.64 5.87 1.74
N PHE A 218 -0.52 5.71 1.10
CA PHE A 218 -1.49 6.79 0.95
C PHE A 218 -2.71 6.58 1.85
N LYS A 219 -2.80 7.38 2.92
CA LYS A 219 -3.99 7.43 3.78
C LYS A 219 -5.08 8.26 3.14
N THR A 220 -6.24 7.67 2.91
CA THR A 220 -7.41 8.37 2.36
C THR A 220 -8.07 9.27 3.42
N SER A 221 -8.91 10.20 2.98
CA SER A 221 -9.81 10.91 3.89
C SER A 221 -10.81 9.92 4.49
N TYR A 222 -11.16 10.11 5.76
CA TYR A 222 -12.18 9.31 6.45
C TYR A 222 -13.50 9.33 5.67
N GLY A 223 -14.11 8.17 5.51
CA GLY A 223 -15.34 8.01 4.75
C GLY A 223 -15.19 8.04 3.21
N ARG A 224 -13.98 8.23 2.66
CA ARG A 224 -13.76 8.19 1.20
C ARG A 224 -13.79 6.77 0.63
N VAL A 225 -13.40 5.78 1.42
CA VAL A 225 -13.39 4.34 1.08
C VAL A 225 -14.15 3.60 2.16
N SER A 226 -15.00 2.66 1.78
CA SER A 226 -15.73 1.82 2.73
C SER A 226 -14.79 0.91 3.53
N THR A 227 -15.05 0.83 4.83
CA THR A 227 -14.40 -0.10 5.76
C THR A 227 -15.23 -1.35 6.03
N ARG A 228 -16.38 -1.49 5.38
CA ARG A 228 -17.25 -2.66 5.51
C ARG A 228 -16.50 -3.94 5.11
N GLY A 229 -16.49 -4.93 6.01
CA GLY A 229 -15.76 -6.17 5.84
C GLY A 229 -14.26 -6.06 6.13
N VAL A 230 -13.83 -5.01 6.83
CA VAL A 230 -12.48 -4.89 7.37
C VAL A 230 -12.53 -5.17 8.87
N VAL A 231 -11.63 -6.01 9.37
CA VAL A 231 -11.47 -6.21 10.82
C VAL A 231 -10.94 -4.89 11.38
N PRO A 232 -11.72 -4.21 12.26
CA PRO A 232 -11.41 -2.85 12.67
C PRO A 232 -10.30 -2.80 13.74
N SER A 233 -9.57 -1.69 13.76
CA SER A 233 -8.73 -1.24 14.87
C SER A 233 -9.45 -0.14 15.65
N ALA A 234 -9.85 0.93 14.96
CA ALA A 234 -10.55 2.07 15.55
C ALA A 234 -11.62 2.61 14.59
N TYR A 235 -12.88 2.28 14.83
CA TYR A 235 -14.02 2.61 13.94
C TYR A 235 -14.12 4.08 13.54
N SER A 236 -13.73 5.00 14.42
CA SER A 236 -13.80 6.44 14.17
C SER A 236 -12.62 7.00 13.39
N MET A 237 -11.60 6.17 13.12
CA MET A 237 -10.36 6.60 12.48
C MET A 237 -9.92 5.72 11.33
N ASP A 238 -10.39 4.47 11.29
CA ASP A 238 -10.00 3.50 10.26
C ASP A 238 -10.25 4.03 8.85
N THR A 239 -9.24 3.97 8.03
CA THR A 239 -9.30 4.25 6.60
C THR A 239 -8.61 3.15 5.82
N ILE A 240 -9.02 2.96 4.58
CA ILE A 240 -8.39 2.01 3.67
C ILE A 240 -7.61 2.78 2.60
N GLY A 241 -6.36 2.39 2.39
CA GLY A 241 -5.50 3.10 1.46
C GLY A 241 -4.53 2.20 0.70
N PRO A 242 -4.09 2.65 -0.49
CA PRO A 242 -3.11 1.95 -1.29
C PRO A 242 -1.70 2.07 -0.73
N ILE A 243 -0.91 1.00 -0.92
CA ILE A 243 0.54 0.99 -0.76
C ILE A 243 1.14 0.56 -2.10
N VAL A 244 1.93 1.44 -2.71
CA VAL A 244 2.36 1.34 -4.11
C VAL A 244 3.71 2.03 -4.33
N ARG A 245 4.25 1.96 -5.56
CA ARG A 245 5.56 2.55 -5.87
C ARG A 245 5.50 4.02 -6.27
N THR A 246 4.40 4.46 -6.90
CA THR A 246 4.26 5.85 -7.39
C THR A 246 2.93 6.46 -6.97
N VAL A 247 2.83 7.79 -7.06
CA VAL A 247 1.59 8.52 -6.77
C VAL A 247 0.52 8.22 -7.84
N GLU A 248 0.93 7.98 -9.08
CA GLU A 248 0.06 7.54 -10.18
C GLU A 248 -0.59 6.19 -9.87
N ASP A 249 0.19 5.24 -9.32
CA ASP A 249 -0.33 3.94 -8.91
C ASP A 249 -1.34 4.09 -7.74
N ALA A 250 -1.07 5.01 -6.80
CA ALA A 250 -1.99 5.31 -5.70
C ALA A 250 -3.32 5.87 -6.23
N ALA A 251 -3.26 6.79 -7.19
CA ALA A 251 -4.44 7.34 -7.85
C ALA A 251 -5.24 6.25 -8.59
N ALA A 252 -4.56 5.31 -9.27
CA ALA A 252 -5.20 4.21 -9.99
C ALA A 252 -5.97 3.26 -9.05
N ILE A 253 -5.37 2.86 -7.92
CA ILE A 253 -6.07 2.04 -6.92
C ILE A 253 -7.20 2.84 -6.28
N LEU A 254 -6.94 4.08 -5.85
CA LEU A 254 -7.94 4.93 -5.20
C LEU A 254 -9.17 5.16 -6.10
N GLN A 255 -8.97 5.34 -7.40
CA GLN A 255 -10.07 5.50 -8.37
C GLN A 255 -11.03 4.32 -8.35
N VAL A 256 -10.53 3.12 -8.07
CA VAL A 256 -11.33 1.89 -8.01
C VAL A 256 -12.03 1.72 -6.66
N ILE A 257 -11.32 1.97 -5.56
CA ILE A 257 -11.83 1.64 -4.22
C ILE A 257 -12.67 2.75 -3.60
N ALA A 258 -12.53 4.02 -4.02
CA ALA A 258 -13.25 5.16 -3.49
C ALA A 258 -14.74 5.14 -3.85
N GLY A 259 -15.55 5.79 -3.01
CA GLY A 259 -16.96 6.08 -3.29
C GLY A 259 -17.92 5.53 -2.25
N TYR A 260 -19.15 6.04 -2.33
CA TYR A 260 -20.23 5.73 -1.41
C TYR A 260 -20.58 4.23 -1.37
N ASP A 261 -20.77 3.71 -0.17
CA ASP A 261 -21.35 2.39 0.11
C ASP A 261 -22.57 2.59 1.01
N PRO A 262 -23.79 2.30 0.52
CA PRO A 262 -25.01 2.49 1.32
C PRO A 262 -25.09 1.57 2.55
N ASN A 263 -24.22 0.54 2.62
CA ASN A 263 -24.14 -0.39 3.75
C ASN A 263 -23.03 -0.04 4.75
N ASP A 264 -22.36 1.08 4.55
CA ASP A 264 -21.33 1.60 5.47
C ASP A 264 -21.63 3.07 5.82
N ALA A 265 -22.09 3.27 7.04
CA ALA A 265 -22.58 4.57 7.51
C ALA A 265 -21.51 5.67 7.55
N ILE A 266 -20.21 5.31 7.52
CA ILE A 266 -19.13 6.30 7.52
C ILE A 266 -18.85 6.86 6.13
N THR A 267 -19.30 6.21 5.05
CA THR A 267 -18.97 6.64 3.71
C THR A 267 -19.72 7.90 3.29
N LEU A 268 -18.98 8.81 2.65
CA LEU A 268 -19.52 10.07 2.17
C LEU A 268 -20.20 9.90 0.81
N ALA A 269 -21.43 10.40 0.68
CA ALA A 269 -22.18 10.41 -0.57
C ALA A 269 -21.69 11.50 -1.56
N GLU A 270 -20.38 11.74 -1.58
CA GLU A 270 -19.71 12.71 -2.44
C GLU A 270 -19.19 12.04 -3.70
N PRO A 271 -19.30 12.69 -4.87
CA PRO A 271 -18.75 12.16 -6.10
C PRO A 271 -17.27 11.81 -5.99
N VAL A 272 -16.85 10.72 -6.65
CA VAL A 272 -15.45 10.36 -6.78
C VAL A 272 -14.87 11.20 -7.92
N PRO A 273 -13.91 12.10 -7.64
CA PRO A 273 -13.26 12.85 -8.70
C PRO A 273 -12.34 11.94 -9.54
N ASP A 274 -12.00 12.40 -10.72
CA ASP A 274 -10.93 11.76 -11.51
C ASP A 274 -9.57 12.14 -10.90
N TYR A 275 -9.02 11.25 -10.09
CA TYR A 275 -7.76 11.49 -9.41
C TYR A 275 -6.57 11.65 -10.37
N SER A 276 -6.64 11.06 -11.57
CA SER A 276 -5.57 11.17 -12.56
C SER A 276 -5.37 12.62 -13.06
N LYS A 277 -6.46 13.39 -13.09
CA LYS A 277 -6.39 14.82 -13.48
C LYS A 277 -5.63 15.68 -12.48
N ALA A 278 -5.69 15.32 -11.19
CA ALA A 278 -4.99 16.08 -10.14
C ALA A 278 -3.47 15.92 -10.22
N LEU A 279 -2.96 14.82 -10.77
CA LEU A 279 -1.53 14.52 -10.84
C LEU A 279 -0.75 15.56 -11.67
N ASN A 280 -1.39 16.15 -12.67
CA ASN A 280 -0.79 17.13 -13.56
C ASN A 280 -1.28 18.57 -13.29
N ALA A 281 -2.03 18.78 -12.19
CA ALA A 281 -2.53 20.09 -11.84
C ALA A 281 -1.36 21.02 -11.44
N PRO A 282 -1.38 22.31 -11.85
CA PRO A 282 -0.35 23.26 -11.45
C PRO A 282 -0.35 23.47 -9.93
N ILE A 283 0.83 23.34 -9.30
CA ILE A 283 1.00 23.53 -7.86
C ILE A 283 1.45 24.93 -7.48
N ALA A 284 1.73 25.80 -8.48
CA ALA A 284 2.26 27.15 -8.27
C ALA A 284 1.42 28.05 -7.36
N ASN A 285 0.11 27.75 -7.21
CA ASN A 285 -0.80 28.51 -6.32
C ASN A 285 -0.92 27.91 -4.92
N LEU A 286 -0.32 26.77 -4.64
CA LEU A 286 -0.41 26.11 -3.33
C LEU A 286 0.37 26.90 -2.28
N ARG A 287 -0.16 26.90 -1.05
CA ARG A 287 0.52 27.38 0.16
C ARG A 287 0.76 26.18 1.06
N ILE A 288 2.00 26.00 1.53
CA ILE A 288 2.40 24.88 2.37
C ILE A 288 2.78 25.42 3.75
N GLY A 289 2.16 24.89 4.78
CA GLY A 289 2.52 25.12 6.17
C GLY A 289 3.45 24.02 6.68
N ILE A 290 4.49 24.39 7.41
CA ILE A 290 5.44 23.46 8.05
C ILE A 290 5.25 23.55 9.55
N PRO A 291 4.56 22.60 10.19
CA PRO A 291 4.42 22.57 11.65
C PRO A 291 5.72 22.00 12.28
N ARG A 292 6.61 22.89 12.69
CA ARG A 292 7.91 22.51 13.28
C ARG A 292 7.72 21.84 14.65
N ASP A 293 6.82 22.41 15.45
CA ASP A 293 6.52 21.89 16.76
C ASP A 293 6.00 20.46 16.67
N TYR A 294 6.43 19.57 17.53
CA TYR A 294 6.09 18.15 17.60
C TYR A 294 6.67 17.29 16.45
N PHE A 295 6.40 17.61 15.17
CA PHE A 295 6.77 16.74 14.03
C PHE A 295 8.26 16.73 13.70
N PHE A 296 9.02 17.71 14.17
CA PHE A 296 10.47 17.79 13.94
C PHE A 296 11.27 17.53 15.19
N GLU A 297 10.63 17.30 16.33
CA GLU A 297 11.29 17.00 17.59
C GLU A 297 11.83 15.56 17.59
N GLY A 298 13.09 15.38 17.97
CA GLY A 298 13.71 14.05 18.09
C GLY A 298 13.90 13.28 16.78
N LEU A 299 13.81 13.92 15.62
CA LEU A 299 14.04 13.25 14.32
C LEU A 299 15.48 12.74 14.23
N HIS A 300 15.63 11.53 13.69
CA HIS A 300 16.95 11.05 13.29
C HIS A 300 17.54 12.01 12.25
N PRO A 301 18.86 12.34 12.33
CA PRO A 301 19.49 13.33 11.44
C PRO A 301 19.27 13.09 9.94
N ASP A 302 19.32 11.84 9.50
CA ASP A 302 19.09 11.48 8.08
C ASP A 302 17.63 11.76 7.65
N VAL A 303 16.65 11.51 8.54
CA VAL A 303 15.24 11.82 8.27
C VAL A 303 15.05 13.33 8.23
N ALA A 304 15.59 14.07 9.18
CA ALA A 304 15.53 15.53 9.20
C ALA A 304 16.13 16.13 7.92
N SER A 305 17.30 15.64 7.49
CA SER A 305 17.96 16.09 6.25
C SER A 305 17.11 15.84 5.01
N ALA A 306 16.51 14.64 4.88
CA ALA A 306 15.66 14.29 3.74
C ALA A 306 14.40 15.16 3.68
N VAL A 307 13.75 15.42 4.84
CA VAL A 307 12.56 16.28 4.91
C VAL A 307 12.91 17.73 4.57
N GLU A 308 14.03 18.27 5.08
CA GLU A 308 14.48 19.62 4.73
C GLU A 308 14.83 19.77 3.24
N GLU A 309 15.36 18.72 2.63
CA GLU A 309 15.60 18.71 1.18
C GLU A 309 14.28 18.76 0.40
N ALA A 310 13.28 17.98 0.79
CA ALA A 310 11.95 18.00 0.18
C ALA A 310 11.30 19.39 0.32
N ILE A 311 11.39 20.01 1.51
CA ILE A 311 10.88 21.37 1.75
C ILE A 311 11.58 22.39 0.83
N ARG A 312 12.92 22.32 0.71
CA ARG A 312 13.67 23.20 -0.20
C ARG A 312 13.25 23.04 -1.65
N HIS A 313 13.00 21.81 -2.09
CA HIS A 313 12.53 21.52 -3.43
C HIS A 313 11.15 22.14 -3.70
N LEU A 314 10.24 22.06 -2.75
CA LEU A 314 8.89 22.63 -2.86
C LEU A 314 8.88 24.16 -2.88
N LYS A 315 9.79 24.84 -2.15
CA LYS A 315 9.87 26.32 -2.10
C LYS A 315 9.99 26.97 -3.48
N GLY A 316 10.63 26.28 -4.46
CA GLY A 316 10.77 26.78 -5.82
C GLY A 316 9.57 26.53 -6.74
N GLN A 317 8.57 25.76 -6.29
CA GLN A 317 7.47 25.29 -7.14
C GLN A 317 6.09 25.79 -6.71
N VAL A 318 5.95 26.20 -5.45
CA VAL A 318 4.66 26.63 -4.88
C VAL A 318 4.67 28.12 -4.54
N ARG A 319 3.48 28.68 -4.32
CA ARG A 319 3.32 30.10 -4.01
C ARG A 319 4.02 30.51 -2.71
N GLU A 320 3.93 29.67 -1.69
CA GLU A 320 4.42 29.97 -0.35
C GLU A 320 4.74 28.70 0.42
N VAL A 321 5.87 28.70 1.13
CA VAL A 321 6.19 27.72 2.19
C VAL A 321 6.52 28.52 3.43
N ARG A 322 5.77 28.32 4.52
CA ARG A 322 5.97 29.02 5.80
C ARG A 322 5.85 28.08 7.00
N GLU A 323 6.49 28.43 8.06
CA GLU A 323 6.27 27.77 9.34
C GLU A 323 4.91 28.14 9.92
N VAL A 324 4.24 27.16 10.53
CA VAL A 324 2.91 27.31 11.13
C VAL A 324 2.91 26.61 12.48
N THR A 325 2.14 27.14 13.42
CA THR A 325 1.83 26.48 14.68
C THR A 325 0.44 25.87 14.58
N LEU A 326 0.32 24.59 14.88
CA LEU A 326 -0.97 23.91 14.97
C LEU A 326 -1.48 24.05 16.42
N PRO A 327 -2.64 24.65 16.66
CA PRO A 327 -3.20 24.73 17.99
C PRO A 327 -3.50 23.32 18.51
N ARG A 328 -3.12 23.02 19.76
CA ARG A 328 -3.48 21.80 20.50
C ARG A 328 -2.82 20.47 20.06
N LEU A 329 -1.61 20.53 19.52
CA LEU A 329 -0.77 19.32 19.45
C LEU A 329 -0.20 18.99 20.87
N HIS A 330 -1.04 18.67 21.81
CA HIS A 330 -0.62 18.17 23.11
C HIS A 330 -0.85 16.66 23.14
N VAL A 331 0.26 15.90 23.10
CA VAL A 331 0.24 14.53 23.59
C VAL A 331 0.12 14.64 25.11
N ALA A 332 -0.92 14.08 25.69
CA ALA A 332 -1.02 14.01 27.13
C ALA A 332 0.21 13.30 27.70
N GLU A 333 0.73 13.74 28.85
CA GLU A 333 1.95 13.20 29.49
C GLU A 333 1.91 11.68 29.72
N ASN A 334 0.73 11.06 29.65
CA ASN A 334 0.50 9.61 29.77
C ASN A 334 0.52 8.86 28.41
N GLY A 335 0.86 9.52 27.29
CA GLY A 335 0.90 8.91 25.97
C GLY A 335 -0.49 8.67 25.32
N THR A 336 -1.58 9.13 25.94
CA THR A 336 -2.90 9.11 25.31
C THR A 336 -2.99 10.26 24.29
N TYR A 337 -3.43 9.94 23.07
CA TYR A 337 -3.73 10.94 22.06
C TYR A 337 -4.95 11.75 22.50
N ASP A 338 -4.88 13.08 22.41
CA ASP A 338 -6.06 13.91 22.61
C ASP A 338 -7.00 13.69 21.43
N VAL A 339 -8.16 13.09 21.72
CA VAL A 339 -9.17 12.72 20.70
C VAL A 339 -9.70 13.95 19.95
N GLU A 340 -9.56 15.15 20.50
CA GLU A 340 -9.94 16.40 19.83
C GLU A 340 -9.12 16.70 18.57
N LEU A 341 -7.94 16.10 18.39
CA LEU A 341 -7.12 16.27 17.18
C LEU A 341 -7.69 15.58 15.93
N TYR A 342 -8.64 14.68 16.09
CA TYR A 342 -9.18 13.87 15.00
C TYR A 342 -10.52 14.37 14.45
N HIS A 343 -11.04 15.48 14.96
CA HIS A 343 -12.35 16.03 14.57
C HIS A 343 -12.28 17.26 13.65
N TYR A 344 -11.10 17.54 13.04
CA TYR A 344 -10.95 18.66 12.10
C TYR A 344 -10.47 18.25 10.72
#